data_da79e84113e4574cee2ccf088498d004
#
_entry.id   da79e84113e4574cee2ccf088498d004
#
_cell.length_a   1.000
_cell.length_b   1.000
_cell.length_c   1.000
_cell.angle_alpha   90.00
_cell.angle_beta   90.00
_cell.angle_gamma   90.00
#
_symmetry.space_group_name_H-M   'P 1'
#
loop_
_entity.id
_entity.type
_entity.pdbx_description
1 polymer ?
#
loop_
_entity_poly.entity_id
_entity_poly.type
_entity_poly.pdbx_seq_one_letter_code
_entity_poly.pdbx_strand_id
1 'polypeptide(L)'
;METGKGIRKYLLVSCWLILTATTARPTPIEKPEQKPQKTVYDYALVSLDGKEVSLSVFKGKVLLIVNLASQSIFRDQIALLDSLQKTYKDKGLVVIGVPSNDFGAQEPGTDAEVRKQYTGDLHPSFPVFARASVRGKDQAAVYGFLAGDKKGSTGGDVHWSYTKFIVDRTGKVVARFEPHVAPNSPELELALEDVIAGTFKSPAQKDDGNDKRKPASGRTEDEAR
;
A
#
# COMPACT_ATOMS: atom_id res chain seq x y z
N MET A 1 50.46 87.49 47.60
CA MET A 1 50.46 86.49 48.66
C MET A 1 49.28 85.51 48.37
N GLU A 2 49.54 84.23 48.45
CA GLU A 2 48.64 83.03 48.41
C GLU A 2 47.86 82.73 47.19
N THR A 3 48.28 81.86 46.45
CA THR A 3 48.28 80.38 46.24
C THR A 3 46.85 79.78 46.55
N GLY A 4 46.16 79.39 45.47
CA GLY A 4 44.93 78.59 45.49
C GLY A 4 44.94 77.53 44.44
N LYS A 5 45.27 76.31 44.80
CA LYS A 5 45.33 75.14 43.97
C LYS A 5 43.99 74.75 43.42
N GLY A 6 43.83 74.72 42.09
CA GLY A 6 42.63 74.13 41.40
C GLY A 6 42.71 72.63 41.33
N ILE A 7 41.67 71.98 41.85
CA ILE A 7 41.48 70.54 41.77
C ILE A 7 40.70 70.21 40.47
N ARG A 8 41.37 69.57 39.55
CA ARG A 8 40.75 69.00 38.33
C ARG A 8 39.94 67.77 38.71
N LYS A 9 38.61 67.86 38.61
CA LYS A 9 37.70 66.71 38.70
C LYS A 9 37.70 65.97 37.37
N TYR A 10 38.20 64.74 37.35
CA TYR A 10 38.08 63.82 36.22
C TYR A 10 36.68 63.17 36.31
N LEU A 11 35.83 63.46 35.34
CA LEU A 11 34.57 62.75 35.13
C LEU A 11 34.90 61.43 34.39
N LEU A 12 34.83 60.33 35.13
CA LEU A 12 34.83 58.97 34.54
C LEU A 12 33.48 58.72 33.95
N VAL A 13 33.38 58.77 32.61
CA VAL A 13 32.24 58.32 31.85
C VAL A 13 32.34 56.81 31.71
N SER A 14 31.60 56.10 32.60
CA SER A 14 31.50 54.63 32.46
C SER A 14 30.55 54.31 31.29
N CYS A 15 31.13 53.90 30.17
CA CYS A 15 30.37 53.41 29.02
C CYS A 15 29.94 51.98 29.32
N TRP A 16 28.66 51.80 29.71
CA TRP A 16 28.03 50.49 29.82
C TRP A 16 27.67 50.01 28.42
N LEU A 17 28.45 49.09 27.86
CA LEU A 17 28.09 48.35 26.69
C LEU A 17 27.01 47.32 27.07
N ILE A 18 25.73 47.62 26.75
CA ILE A 18 24.64 46.68 26.85
C ILE A 18 24.76 45.71 25.69
N LEU A 19 25.33 44.53 25.96
CA LEU A 19 25.37 43.41 25.02
C LEU A 19 23.97 42.77 24.94
N THR A 20 23.16 43.20 23.99
CA THR A 20 21.86 42.55 23.72
C THR A 20 22.09 41.21 23.05
N ALA A 21 22.07 40.15 23.85
CA ALA A 21 22.05 38.80 23.33
C ALA A 21 20.74 38.56 22.59
N THR A 22 20.75 38.65 21.28
CA THR A 22 19.62 38.27 20.44
C THR A 22 19.50 36.74 20.50
N THR A 23 18.64 36.22 21.34
CA THR A 23 18.27 34.80 21.34
C THR A 23 17.46 34.52 20.06
N ALA A 24 18.15 34.01 19.03
CA ALA A 24 17.50 33.49 17.84
C ALA A 24 16.58 32.32 18.28
N ARG A 25 15.27 32.50 18.18
CA ARG A 25 14.31 31.41 18.36
C ARG A 25 14.58 30.40 17.27
N PRO A 26 14.72 29.08 17.59
CA PRO A 26 14.82 28.07 16.56
C PRO A 26 13.53 28.11 15.71
N THR A 27 13.68 28.34 14.41
CA THR A 27 12.58 28.21 13.44
C THR A 27 12.07 26.78 13.52
N PRO A 28 10.74 26.57 13.59
CA PRO A 28 10.18 25.23 13.52
C PRO A 28 10.67 24.58 12.22
N ILE A 29 11.25 23.38 12.31
CA ILE A 29 11.59 22.59 11.14
C ILE A 29 10.24 22.21 10.51
N GLU A 30 9.86 22.92 9.46
CA GLU A 30 8.69 22.56 8.65
C GLU A 30 8.94 21.15 8.12
N LYS A 31 8.11 20.20 8.59
CA LYS A 31 8.09 18.87 8.03
C LYS A 31 7.81 18.98 6.53
N PRO A 32 8.63 18.38 5.65
CA PRO A 32 8.36 18.47 4.21
C PRO A 32 6.93 18.02 3.95
N GLU A 33 6.16 18.88 3.31
CA GLU A 33 4.79 18.61 2.89
C GLU A 33 4.81 17.42 1.92
N GLN A 34 4.49 16.23 2.45
CA GLN A 34 4.42 15.03 1.63
C GLN A 34 3.21 15.20 0.71
N LYS A 35 3.45 15.24 -0.60
CA LYS A 35 2.37 15.16 -1.60
C LYS A 35 1.42 14.03 -1.21
N PRO A 36 0.10 14.26 -1.25
CA PRO A 36 -0.86 13.22 -0.91
C PRO A 36 -0.60 11.98 -1.77
N GLN A 37 -0.30 10.88 -1.10
CA GLN A 37 -0.03 9.62 -1.77
C GLN A 37 -1.34 9.07 -2.30
N LYS A 38 -1.40 8.73 -3.60
CA LYS A 38 -2.59 8.11 -4.21
C LYS A 38 -2.94 6.80 -3.47
N THR A 39 -4.22 6.57 -3.37
CA THR A 39 -4.81 5.37 -2.77
C THR A 39 -5.73 4.68 -3.78
N VAL A 40 -6.19 3.47 -3.51
CA VAL A 40 -7.17 2.78 -4.36
C VAL A 40 -8.46 3.59 -4.51
N TYR A 41 -8.78 4.45 -3.55
CA TYR A 41 -9.99 5.29 -3.54
C TYR A 41 -9.97 6.44 -4.55
N ASP A 42 -8.82 6.71 -5.16
CA ASP A 42 -8.65 7.72 -6.22
C ASP A 42 -8.98 7.16 -7.61
N TYR A 43 -9.45 5.90 -7.68
CA TYR A 43 -9.76 5.20 -8.91
C TYR A 43 -11.23 4.79 -8.97
N ALA A 44 -11.67 4.44 -10.18
CA ALA A 44 -13.00 3.92 -10.44
C ALA A 44 -12.95 2.64 -11.28
N LEU A 45 -14.01 1.85 -11.23
CA LEU A 45 -14.28 0.70 -12.10
C LEU A 45 -15.67 0.84 -12.70
N VAL A 46 -15.89 0.21 -13.84
CA VAL A 46 -17.21 0.16 -14.47
C VAL A 46 -17.98 -1.02 -13.87
N SER A 47 -19.20 -0.79 -13.38
CA SER A 47 -20.08 -1.85 -12.89
C SER A 47 -20.57 -2.74 -14.05
N LEU A 48 -21.09 -3.92 -13.73
CA LEU A 48 -21.74 -4.79 -14.74
C LEU A 48 -22.92 -4.12 -15.45
N ASP A 49 -23.48 -3.04 -14.89
CA ASP A 49 -24.53 -2.21 -15.51
C ASP A 49 -23.99 -1.08 -16.38
N GLY A 50 -22.67 -1.00 -16.60
CA GLY A 50 -22.03 0.00 -17.42
C GLY A 50 -21.88 1.37 -16.74
N LYS A 51 -22.08 1.49 -15.43
CA LYS A 51 -21.92 2.72 -14.66
C LYS A 51 -20.54 2.81 -14.06
N GLU A 52 -19.91 3.96 -14.15
CA GLU A 52 -18.68 4.22 -13.42
C GLU A 52 -18.94 4.29 -11.90
N VAL A 53 -18.18 3.53 -11.13
CA VAL A 53 -18.26 3.46 -9.68
C VAL A 53 -16.91 3.80 -9.09
N SER A 54 -16.84 4.90 -8.36
CA SER A 54 -15.63 5.27 -7.60
C SER A 54 -15.37 4.26 -6.49
N LEU A 55 -14.13 3.77 -6.37
CA LEU A 55 -13.75 2.87 -5.29
C LEU A 55 -13.76 3.55 -3.90
N SER A 56 -13.93 4.86 -3.87
CA SER A 56 -14.13 5.61 -2.62
C SER A 56 -15.39 5.19 -1.83
N VAL A 57 -16.36 4.55 -2.47
CA VAL A 57 -17.54 3.98 -1.79
C VAL A 57 -17.18 2.88 -0.79
N PHE A 58 -15.99 2.28 -0.93
CA PHE A 58 -15.45 1.26 -0.03
C PHE A 58 -14.50 1.82 1.03
N LYS A 59 -14.45 3.14 1.20
CA LYS A 59 -13.54 3.79 2.17
C LYS A 59 -13.68 3.20 3.57
N GLY A 60 -12.55 2.90 4.23
CA GLY A 60 -12.54 2.29 5.56
C GLY A 60 -12.76 0.78 5.59
N LYS A 61 -12.96 0.13 4.43
CA LYS A 61 -13.00 -1.32 4.29
C LYS A 61 -11.62 -1.87 3.92
N VAL A 62 -11.38 -3.12 4.28
CA VAL A 62 -10.29 -3.92 3.72
C VAL A 62 -10.78 -4.49 2.40
N LEU A 63 -10.01 -4.34 1.32
CA LEU A 63 -10.40 -4.85 0.02
C LEU A 63 -9.52 -6.04 -0.38
N LEU A 64 -10.15 -7.09 -0.93
CA LEU A 64 -9.48 -8.16 -1.64
C LEU A 64 -9.86 -8.05 -3.12
N ILE A 65 -8.99 -7.45 -3.92
CA ILE A 65 -9.24 -7.21 -5.35
C ILE A 65 -8.63 -8.34 -6.16
N VAL A 66 -9.44 -8.98 -7.00
CA VAL A 66 -9.05 -10.19 -7.76
C VAL A 66 -9.46 -10.04 -9.22
N ASN A 67 -8.53 -10.31 -10.13
CA ASN A 67 -8.88 -10.44 -11.55
C ASN A 67 -9.39 -11.85 -11.84
N LEU A 68 -10.62 -11.93 -12.31
CA LEU A 68 -11.35 -13.18 -12.55
C LEU A 68 -11.23 -13.62 -14.01
N ALA A 69 -11.40 -14.92 -14.24
CA ALA A 69 -11.62 -15.49 -15.57
C ALA A 69 -12.45 -16.77 -15.43
N SER A 70 -13.60 -16.78 -16.06
CA SER A 70 -14.63 -17.82 -15.90
C SER A 70 -14.26 -19.18 -16.46
N GLN A 71 -13.31 -19.21 -17.41
CA GLN A 71 -12.79 -20.45 -18.03
C GLN A 71 -11.35 -20.78 -17.59
N SER A 72 -10.86 -20.09 -16.53
CA SER A 72 -9.55 -20.40 -15.97
C SER A 72 -9.56 -21.72 -15.19
N ILE A 73 -8.39 -22.38 -15.14
CA ILE A 73 -8.16 -23.53 -14.27
C ILE A 73 -8.33 -23.18 -12.78
N PHE A 74 -8.26 -21.89 -12.43
CA PHE A 74 -8.47 -21.38 -11.08
C PHE A 74 -9.92 -20.96 -10.79
N ARG A 75 -10.85 -21.22 -11.69
CA ARG A 75 -12.27 -20.80 -11.59
C ARG A 75 -12.92 -21.18 -10.25
N ASP A 76 -12.60 -22.35 -9.73
CA ASP A 76 -13.18 -22.85 -8.48
C ASP A 76 -12.85 -21.94 -7.27
N GLN A 77 -11.85 -21.08 -7.40
CA GLN A 77 -11.56 -20.06 -6.37
C GLN A 77 -12.69 -19.03 -6.19
N ILE A 78 -13.63 -18.90 -7.14
CA ILE A 78 -14.80 -18.01 -6.96
C ILE A 78 -15.60 -18.42 -5.73
N ALA A 79 -15.85 -19.72 -5.54
CA ALA A 79 -16.56 -20.21 -4.37
C ALA A 79 -15.80 -19.97 -3.05
N LEU A 80 -14.47 -20.07 -3.09
CA LEU A 80 -13.63 -19.78 -1.94
C LEU A 80 -13.60 -18.28 -1.60
N LEU A 81 -13.56 -17.41 -2.62
CA LEU A 81 -13.68 -15.95 -2.46
C LEU A 81 -15.04 -15.57 -1.88
N ASP A 82 -16.10 -16.24 -2.32
CA ASP A 82 -17.45 -16.05 -1.80
C ASP A 82 -17.56 -16.46 -0.33
N SER A 83 -16.89 -17.54 0.07
CA SER A 83 -16.78 -17.96 1.46
C SER A 83 -16.03 -16.93 2.31
N LEU A 84 -14.91 -16.40 1.84
CA LEU A 84 -14.20 -15.32 2.52
C LEU A 84 -15.08 -14.07 2.68
N GLN A 85 -15.78 -13.66 1.62
CA GLN A 85 -16.72 -12.53 1.70
C GLN A 85 -17.74 -12.74 2.79
N LYS A 86 -18.40 -13.92 2.84
CA LYS A 86 -19.41 -14.24 3.84
C LYS A 86 -18.84 -14.26 5.27
N THR A 87 -17.63 -14.78 5.44
CA THR A 87 -16.98 -14.93 6.76
C THR A 87 -16.54 -13.57 7.32
N TYR A 88 -16.02 -12.69 6.48
CA TYR A 88 -15.33 -11.48 6.95
C TYR A 88 -16.08 -10.17 6.62
N LYS A 89 -17.23 -10.18 5.93
CA LYS A 89 -18.00 -8.96 5.58
C LYS A 89 -18.31 -8.10 6.81
N ASP A 90 -18.73 -8.70 7.90
CA ASP A 90 -19.10 -8.00 9.13
C ASP A 90 -17.85 -7.47 9.88
N LYS A 91 -16.68 -8.02 9.59
CA LYS A 91 -15.37 -7.51 10.05
C LYS A 91 -14.82 -6.43 9.13
N GLY A 92 -15.53 -6.10 8.05
CA GLY A 92 -15.21 -5.00 7.15
C GLY A 92 -14.43 -5.39 5.90
N LEU A 93 -14.39 -6.68 5.51
CA LEU A 93 -13.87 -7.13 4.23
C LEU A 93 -14.88 -6.85 3.11
N VAL A 94 -14.37 -6.43 1.95
CA VAL A 94 -15.06 -6.46 0.67
C VAL A 94 -14.16 -7.15 -0.35
N VAL A 95 -14.61 -8.28 -0.89
CA VAL A 95 -14.01 -8.89 -2.07
C VAL A 95 -14.51 -8.14 -3.30
N ILE A 96 -13.62 -7.84 -4.25
CA ILE A 96 -13.94 -7.18 -5.52
C ILE A 96 -13.42 -8.05 -6.66
N GLY A 97 -14.33 -8.51 -7.52
CA GLY A 97 -14.00 -9.26 -8.71
C GLY A 97 -13.97 -8.37 -9.97
N VAL A 98 -12.91 -8.49 -10.76
CA VAL A 98 -12.77 -7.80 -12.04
C VAL A 98 -12.48 -8.83 -13.13
N PRO A 99 -13.43 -9.24 -13.95
CA PRO A 99 -13.21 -10.16 -15.07
C PRO A 99 -12.18 -9.58 -16.03
N SER A 100 -11.27 -10.43 -16.53
CA SER A 100 -10.24 -10.03 -17.50
C SER A 100 -9.97 -11.14 -18.52
N ASN A 101 -9.89 -10.76 -19.79
CA ASN A 101 -9.60 -11.67 -20.90
C ASN A 101 -8.12 -11.67 -21.33
N ASP A 102 -7.24 -11.07 -20.54
CA ASP A 102 -5.83 -10.83 -20.91
C ASP A 102 -4.97 -12.09 -20.91
N PHE A 103 -5.47 -13.19 -20.34
CA PHE A 103 -4.71 -14.43 -20.17
C PHE A 103 -5.41 -15.60 -20.84
N GLY A 104 -4.87 -15.99 -22.01
CA GLY A 104 -5.37 -17.15 -22.75
C GLY A 104 -6.83 -17.06 -23.19
N ALA A 105 -7.38 -15.86 -23.33
CA ALA A 105 -8.79 -15.63 -23.70
C ALA A 105 -9.79 -16.40 -22.80
N GLN A 106 -9.50 -16.51 -21.50
CA GLN A 106 -10.27 -17.30 -20.54
C GLN A 106 -11.50 -16.56 -19.97
N GLU A 107 -11.79 -15.34 -20.44
CA GLU A 107 -13.03 -14.60 -20.15
C GLU A 107 -13.66 -14.17 -21.48
N PRO A 108 -14.10 -15.14 -22.33
CA PRO A 108 -14.63 -14.85 -23.66
C PRO A 108 -16.03 -14.25 -23.60
N GLY A 109 -16.54 -13.90 -24.79
CA GLY A 109 -17.89 -13.38 -24.97
C GLY A 109 -17.99 -11.87 -24.94
N THR A 110 -19.20 -11.39 -25.11
CA THR A 110 -19.57 -9.98 -25.00
C THR A 110 -19.70 -9.56 -23.54
N ASP A 111 -19.71 -8.26 -23.27
CA ASP A 111 -19.93 -7.75 -21.90
C ASP A 111 -21.31 -8.16 -21.34
N ALA A 112 -22.32 -8.31 -22.20
CA ALA A 112 -23.65 -8.81 -21.82
C ALA A 112 -23.60 -10.29 -21.38
N GLU A 113 -22.82 -11.12 -22.05
CA GLU A 113 -22.64 -12.54 -21.68
C GLU A 113 -21.83 -12.67 -20.39
N VAL A 114 -20.77 -11.91 -20.22
CA VAL A 114 -19.99 -11.85 -18.99
C VAL A 114 -20.89 -11.38 -17.83
N ARG A 115 -21.67 -10.33 -18.04
CA ARG A 115 -22.66 -9.87 -17.05
C ARG A 115 -23.62 -11.00 -16.65
N LYS A 116 -24.25 -11.66 -17.64
CA LYS A 116 -25.19 -12.78 -17.40
C LYS A 116 -24.55 -13.88 -16.57
N GLN A 117 -23.30 -14.21 -16.85
CA GLN A 117 -22.56 -15.26 -16.16
C GLN A 117 -22.34 -14.90 -14.67
N TYR A 118 -21.90 -13.68 -14.35
CA TYR A 118 -21.64 -13.28 -12.97
C TYR A 118 -22.91 -12.88 -12.20
N THR A 119 -24.00 -12.51 -12.86
CA THR A 119 -25.28 -12.21 -12.19
C THR A 119 -26.20 -13.42 -12.13
N GLY A 120 -25.96 -14.46 -12.93
CA GLY A 120 -26.76 -15.68 -13.02
C GLY A 120 -26.01 -16.91 -12.51
N ASP A 121 -25.19 -17.50 -13.37
CA ASP A 121 -24.61 -18.84 -13.14
C ASP A 121 -23.63 -18.89 -11.96
N LEU A 122 -22.77 -17.89 -11.82
CA LEU A 122 -21.75 -17.82 -10.75
C LEU A 122 -22.27 -17.12 -9.49
N HIS A 123 -23.06 -16.08 -9.67
CA HIS A 123 -23.76 -15.29 -8.65
C HIS A 123 -23.03 -15.15 -7.29
N PRO A 124 -21.77 -14.65 -7.25
CA PRO A 124 -21.04 -14.47 -6.01
C PRO A 124 -21.69 -13.39 -5.14
N SER A 125 -21.56 -13.50 -3.81
CA SER A 125 -22.11 -12.53 -2.85
C SER A 125 -21.27 -11.25 -2.74
N PHE A 126 -20.18 -11.13 -3.50
CA PHE A 126 -19.34 -9.96 -3.55
C PHE A 126 -19.50 -9.17 -4.86
N PRO A 127 -19.20 -7.86 -4.89
CA PRO A 127 -19.29 -7.05 -6.10
C PRO A 127 -18.34 -7.55 -7.20
N VAL A 128 -18.92 -7.76 -8.38
CA VAL A 128 -18.17 -7.99 -9.62
C VAL A 128 -18.38 -6.81 -10.54
N PHE A 129 -17.30 -6.32 -11.11
CA PHE A 129 -17.27 -5.21 -12.04
C PHE A 129 -17.29 -5.68 -13.50
N ALA A 130 -17.42 -4.77 -14.43
CA ALA A 130 -17.31 -5.07 -15.85
C ALA A 130 -15.89 -5.55 -16.19
N ARG A 131 -15.80 -6.28 -17.29
CA ARG A 131 -14.52 -6.76 -17.80
C ARG A 131 -13.56 -5.59 -18.04
N ALA A 132 -12.32 -5.75 -17.59
CA ALA A 132 -11.28 -4.75 -17.77
C ALA A 132 -9.93 -5.41 -18.11
N SER A 133 -9.06 -4.69 -18.81
CA SER A 133 -7.69 -5.09 -18.99
C SER A 133 -6.90 -4.85 -17.69
N VAL A 134 -6.11 -5.84 -17.27
CA VAL A 134 -5.31 -5.78 -16.04
C VAL A 134 -3.82 -5.62 -16.32
N ARG A 135 -3.44 -5.58 -17.62
CA ARG A 135 -2.06 -5.40 -18.08
C ARG A 135 -1.98 -4.72 -19.45
N GLY A 136 -0.75 -4.33 -19.84
CA GLY A 136 -0.48 -3.78 -21.18
C GLY A 136 -0.94 -2.33 -21.33
N LYS A 137 -1.06 -1.90 -22.59
CA LYS A 137 -1.35 -0.50 -22.93
C LYS A 137 -2.75 -0.03 -22.52
N ASP A 138 -3.72 -0.95 -22.51
CA ASP A 138 -5.13 -0.68 -22.20
C ASP A 138 -5.47 -1.02 -20.73
N GLN A 139 -4.44 -1.22 -19.89
CA GLN A 139 -4.58 -1.54 -18.49
C GLN A 139 -5.44 -0.50 -17.76
N ALA A 140 -6.47 -0.97 -17.06
CA ALA A 140 -7.28 -0.11 -16.21
C ALA A 140 -6.40 0.59 -15.15
N ALA A 141 -6.64 1.88 -14.94
CA ALA A 141 -5.80 2.73 -14.10
C ALA A 141 -5.64 2.19 -12.66
N VAL A 142 -6.68 1.54 -12.12
CA VAL A 142 -6.60 0.88 -10.80
C VAL A 142 -5.58 -0.26 -10.79
N TYR A 143 -5.47 -1.05 -11.87
CA TYR A 143 -4.47 -2.12 -11.95
C TYR A 143 -3.05 -1.58 -12.13
N GLY A 144 -2.88 -0.43 -12.79
CA GLY A 144 -1.61 0.30 -12.78
C GLY A 144 -1.19 0.71 -11.38
N PHE A 145 -2.14 1.10 -10.52
CA PHE A 145 -1.88 1.40 -9.11
C PHE A 145 -1.63 0.13 -8.28
N LEU A 146 -2.46 -0.93 -8.44
CA LEU A 146 -2.33 -2.19 -7.71
C LEU A 146 -1.00 -2.90 -8.01
N ALA A 147 -0.60 -2.92 -9.29
CA ALA A 147 0.67 -3.48 -9.74
C ALA A 147 1.88 -2.65 -9.27
N GLY A 148 1.69 -1.36 -9.02
CA GLY A 148 2.63 -0.47 -8.35
C GLY A 148 4.01 -0.42 -8.96
N ASP A 149 4.96 0.09 -8.18
CA ASP A 149 6.37 0.13 -8.55
C ASP A 149 6.96 -1.29 -8.58
N LYS A 150 7.62 -1.63 -9.68
CA LYS A 150 8.19 -2.98 -9.95
C LYS A 150 9.18 -3.48 -8.89
N LYS A 151 9.53 -2.67 -7.91
CA LYS A 151 10.53 -2.95 -6.86
C LYS A 151 9.94 -3.37 -5.51
N GLY A 152 8.61 -3.27 -5.32
CA GLY A 152 7.97 -3.65 -4.06
C GLY A 152 7.47 -5.10 -4.05
N SER A 153 7.28 -5.68 -2.88
CA SER A 153 6.76 -7.05 -2.71
C SER A 153 5.33 -7.24 -3.24
N THR A 154 4.61 -6.15 -3.47
CA THR A 154 3.26 -6.12 -4.07
C THR A 154 3.29 -5.68 -5.53
N GLY A 155 4.42 -5.18 -6.04
CA GLY A 155 4.57 -4.59 -7.36
C GLY A 155 4.82 -5.59 -8.47
N GLY A 156 4.81 -5.07 -9.70
CA GLY A 156 5.06 -5.81 -10.92
C GLY A 156 3.79 -6.20 -11.68
N ASP A 157 3.98 -6.56 -12.94
CA ASP A 157 2.87 -6.87 -13.85
C ASP A 157 2.02 -8.04 -13.33
N VAL A 158 0.72 -8.01 -13.60
CA VAL A 158 -0.16 -9.15 -13.37
C VAL A 158 0.15 -10.21 -14.42
N HIS A 159 0.50 -11.41 -13.98
CA HIS A 159 0.96 -12.48 -14.89
C HIS A 159 -0.12 -13.49 -15.26
N TRP A 160 -1.18 -13.62 -14.46
CA TRP A 160 -2.26 -14.55 -14.72
C TRP A 160 -3.57 -14.15 -14.06
N SER A 161 -4.67 -14.81 -14.47
CA SER A 161 -5.97 -14.69 -13.79
C SER A 161 -5.88 -15.17 -12.33
N TYR A 162 -6.72 -14.64 -11.47
CA TYR A 162 -6.77 -14.90 -10.01
C TYR A 162 -5.54 -14.40 -9.23
N THR A 163 -4.82 -13.41 -9.73
CA THR A 163 -3.92 -12.60 -8.88
C THR A 163 -4.76 -11.78 -7.91
N LYS A 164 -4.36 -11.77 -6.64
CA LYS A 164 -5.10 -11.15 -5.54
C LYS A 164 -4.30 -10.03 -4.91
N PHE A 165 -4.94 -8.91 -4.62
CA PHE A 165 -4.34 -7.78 -3.93
C PHE A 165 -5.13 -7.48 -2.67
N ILE A 166 -4.46 -7.40 -1.52
CA ILE A 166 -5.06 -6.90 -0.28
C ILE A 166 -4.76 -5.43 -0.16
N VAL A 167 -5.81 -4.65 0.06
CA VAL A 167 -5.77 -3.21 0.30
C VAL A 167 -6.29 -2.94 1.71
N ASP A 168 -5.54 -2.18 2.48
CA ASP A 168 -5.92 -1.83 3.84
C ASP A 168 -7.03 -0.78 3.90
N ARG A 169 -7.50 -0.45 5.11
CA ARG A 169 -8.57 0.53 5.34
C ARG A 169 -8.22 1.95 4.90
N THR A 170 -6.94 2.24 4.69
CA THR A 170 -6.45 3.54 4.20
C THR A 170 -6.40 3.62 2.68
N GLY A 171 -6.60 2.49 1.99
CA GLY A 171 -6.55 2.39 0.54
C GLY A 171 -5.17 2.07 -0.01
N LYS A 172 -4.25 1.63 0.84
CA LYS A 172 -2.89 1.23 0.46
C LYS A 172 -2.85 -0.26 0.14
N VAL A 173 -2.17 -0.64 -0.95
CA VAL A 173 -1.88 -2.05 -1.26
C VAL A 173 -0.83 -2.54 -0.27
N VAL A 174 -1.15 -3.61 0.46
CA VAL A 174 -0.28 -4.14 1.53
C VAL A 174 0.21 -5.56 1.25
N ALA A 175 -0.52 -6.34 0.46
CA ALA A 175 -0.10 -7.68 0.06
C ALA A 175 -0.59 -8.04 -1.34
N ARG A 176 0.12 -8.95 -1.99
CA ARG A 176 -0.22 -9.56 -3.27
C ARG A 176 -0.02 -11.05 -3.18
N PHE A 177 -0.92 -11.81 -3.78
CA PHE A 177 -0.86 -13.26 -3.87
C PHE A 177 -1.05 -13.71 -5.32
N GLU A 178 -0.21 -14.63 -5.74
CA GLU A 178 -0.27 -15.20 -7.06
C GLU A 178 -1.43 -16.22 -7.19
N PRO A 179 -1.84 -16.59 -8.40
CA PRO A 179 -3.01 -17.43 -8.65
C PRO A 179 -3.04 -18.76 -7.88
N HIS A 180 -1.87 -19.39 -7.71
CA HIS A 180 -1.74 -20.70 -7.04
C HIS A 180 -2.01 -20.64 -5.53
N VAL A 181 -1.93 -19.46 -4.93
CA VAL A 181 -2.30 -19.27 -3.50
C VAL A 181 -3.82 -19.21 -3.43
N ALA A 182 -4.45 -20.27 -2.96
CA ALA A 182 -5.90 -20.35 -2.85
C ALA A 182 -6.44 -19.36 -1.80
N PRO A 183 -7.69 -18.84 -1.97
CA PRO A 183 -8.28 -17.93 -0.99
C PRO A 183 -8.39 -18.49 0.43
N ASN A 184 -8.54 -19.80 0.58
CA ASN A 184 -8.57 -20.51 1.87
C ASN A 184 -7.21 -21.04 2.32
N SER A 185 -6.11 -20.57 1.73
CA SER A 185 -4.77 -20.95 2.21
C SER A 185 -4.46 -20.23 3.53
N PRO A 186 -3.79 -20.89 4.47
CA PRO A 186 -3.40 -20.26 5.74
C PRO A 186 -2.62 -18.95 5.55
N GLU A 187 -1.80 -18.90 4.50
CA GLU A 187 -1.00 -17.71 4.18
C GLU A 187 -1.87 -16.50 3.85
N LEU A 188 -2.89 -16.67 3.01
CA LEU A 188 -3.77 -15.58 2.63
C LEU A 188 -4.73 -15.21 3.76
N GLU A 189 -5.30 -16.21 4.45
CA GLU A 189 -6.22 -15.97 5.55
C GLU A 189 -5.55 -15.23 6.71
N LEU A 190 -4.35 -15.63 7.14
CA LEU A 190 -3.58 -14.93 8.17
C LEU A 190 -3.26 -13.49 7.77
N ALA A 191 -2.79 -13.29 6.52
CA ALA A 191 -2.52 -11.94 6.04
C ALA A 191 -3.79 -11.07 6.05
N LEU A 192 -4.92 -11.63 5.64
CA LEU A 192 -6.20 -10.94 5.64
C LEU A 192 -6.68 -10.59 7.05
N GLU A 193 -6.57 -11.53 7.98
CA GLU A 193 -6.92 -11.31 9.39
C GLU A 193 -6.07 -10.23 10.03
N ASP A 194 -4.75 -10.24 9.79
CA ASP A 194 -3.83 -9.21 10.27
C ASP A 194 -4.16 -7.83 9.69
N VAL A 195 -4.51 -7.73 8.40
CA VAL A 195 -4.92 -6.46 7.78
C VAL A 195 -6.25 -5.98 8.36
N ILE A 196 -7.21 -6.88 8.58
CA ILE A 196 -8.50 -6.55 9.22
C ILE A 196 -8.29 -6.07 10.66
N ALA A 197 -7.40 -6.69 11.41
CA ALA A 197 -7.04 -6.31 12.78
C ALA A 197 -6.16 -5.05 12.87
N GLY A 198 -5.54 -4.63 11.74
CA GLY A 198 -4.59 -3.50 11.71
C GLY A 198 -3.20 -3.85 12.26
N THR A 199 -2.86 -5.13 12.33
CA THR A 199 -1.57 -5.67 12.84
C THR A 199 -0.62 -6.11 11.74
N PHE A 200 -1.04 -6.04 10.47
CA PHE A 200 -0.26 -6.52 9.33
C PHE A 200 1.08 -5.79 9.19
N LYS A 201 2.15 -6.58 9.14
CA LYS A 201 3.51 -6.09 8.84
C LYS A 201 3.93 -6.59 7.47
N SER A 202 4.08 -5.67 6.53
CA SER A 202 4.57 -6.02 5.18
C SER A 202 5.94 -6.70 5.27
N PRO A 203 6.21 -7.75 4.47
CA PRO A 203 7.52 -8.39 4.40
C PRO A 203 8.69 -7.41 4.17
N ALA A 204 8.46 -6.31 3.48
CA ALA A 204 9.43 -5.23 3.27
C ALA A 204 9.78 -4.46 4.55
N GLN A 205 9.05 -4.62 5.65
CA GLN A 205 9.32 -3.96 6.94
C GLN A 205 10.03 -4.87 7.95
N LYS A 206 10.37 -6.10 7.56
CA LYS A 206 11.01 -7.07 8.48
C LYS A 206 12.53 -6.91 8.59
N ASP A 207 13.19 -6.07 7.81
CA ASP A 207 14.65 -6.07 7.66
C ASP A 207 15.40 -4.81 8.14
N ASP A 208 14.86 -4.02 9.07
CA ASP A 208 15.63 -2.97 9.75
C ASP A 208 16.19 -3.42 11.11
N GLY A 209 16.20 -4.69 11.38
CA GLY A 209 16.79 -5.32 12.56
C GLY A 209 18.23 -5.74 12.35
N ASN A 210 19.17 -4.78 12.36
CA ASN A 210 20.54 -4.85 12.90
C ASN A 210 21.12 -6.28 13.10
N ASP A 211 21.37 -7.03 12.02
CA ASP A 211 22.29 -8.19 12.12
C ASP A 211 23.75 -7.72 11.95
N LYS A 212 24.29 -7.11 12.98
CA LYS A 212 25.74 -6.95 13.16
C LYS A 212 26.31 -8.30 13.59
N ARG A 213 26.24 -9.31 12.78
CA ARG A 213 27.13 -10.46 12.90
C ARG A 213 28.47 -10.11 12.26
N LYS A 214 29.39 -9.69 13.14
CA LYS A 214 30.82 -9.56 12.89
C LYS A 214 31.31 -10.89 12.30
N PRO A 215 32.03 -10.89 11.17
CA PRO A 215 32.66 -12.11 10.69
C PRO A 215 33.70 -12.56 11.72
N ALA A 216 33.61 -13.80 12.15
CA ALA A 216 34.61 -14.44 12.98
C ALA A 216 35.94 -14.49 12.22
N SER A 217 36.90 -13.75 12.70
CA SER A 217 38.29 -13.72 12.23
C SER A 217 38.95 -15.07 12.47
N GLY A 218 39.58 -15.58 11.43
CA GLY A 218 40.83 -16.30 11.48
C GLY A 218 40.94 -17.54 12.33
N ARG A 219 41.00 -18.67 11.69
CA ARG A 219 41.84 -19.76 12.13
C ARG A 219 42.82 -20.06 11.00
N THR A 220 44.04 -19.64 11.24
CA THR A 220 45.25 -20.03 10.50
C THR A 220 45.43 -21.50 10.62
N GLU A 221 45.39 -22.22 9.48
CA GLU A 221 45.97 -23.57 9.38
C GLU A 221 47.47 -23.39 9.15
N ASP A 222 48.21 -23.71 10.20
CA ASP A 222 49.63 -24.06 10.10
C ASP A 222 49.81 -25.30 10.97
N GLU A 223 50.63 -26.22 10.49
CA GLU A 223 51.11 -27.51 11.06
C GLU A 223 50.30 -28.78 10.75
N ALA A 224 50.77 -29.52 9.75
CA ALA A 224 51.45 -30.82 9.91
C ALA A 224 51.67 -31.44 8.53
N ARG A 225 52.83 -31.49 8.08
CA ARG A 225 53.80 -32.60 7.90
C ARG A 225 53.17 -33.94 7.49
#